data_33c08ec2ee92ac731a281bfd6abb70bb
#
_entry.id   33c08ec2ee92ac731a281bfd6abb70bb
#
_cell.length_a   1.000
_cell.length_b   1.000
_cell.length_c   1.000
_cell.angle_alpha   90.00
_cell.angle_beta   90.00
_cell.angle_gamma   90.00
#
_symmetry.space_group_name_H-M   'P 1'
#
loop_
_entity.id
_entity.type
_entity.pdbx_description
1 polymer ?
#
loop_
_entity_poly.entity_id
_entity_poly.type
_entity_poly.pdbx_seq_one_letter_code
_entity_poly.pdbx_strand_id
1 'polypeptide(L)'
;VIEWKPRVSARKIYFGGETGVILGALSASVTAPGFEFSAYAYSPFFAEIAKANLLEFDGLTDPDFARVLEYIRDQLTDYFRFRQAQKSGELIQDLKDAGVYPYVGEPRDEVERQERQVFDIATHAVASYSKEFKKADNPIRRITLGLLREAVSNNPESVARILKAVFNLPKVRQDEFSQLLEKTELGNIISASSLVASRIVALEVLKEMVFEPKHRRSIKERGELDVIVRDNTWLFGEGYHFTMAEAGLTKIMLRVSQELSLKRARRAKATKPDGKVGRIDSFMGRLVPHGDDKHREFLLIELKRPSLVIGRKEVDQLEDYVNAILAQPDFVTTSTNWNFYLVTSEYDDVVKERITQENRPAGLLIDKPNHKVWIKSWAEIFRDADGRLKFVQDQLRIEVSTEEIQNRIAELKASVLKSEALNLGDKAGIAPDQVDMAKEKRPKKTARRQFQPV
;
A
#
# COMPACT_ATOMS: atom_id res chain seq x y z
N VAL A 1 -16.96 -47.80 10.61
CA VAL A 1 -17.03 -46.79 9.55
C VAL A 1 -16.24 -47.27 8.34
N ILE A 2 -16.81 -47.12 7.15
CA ILE A 2 -16.15 -47.42 5.87
C ILE A 2 -16.01 -46.06 5.13
N GLU A 3 -14.76 -45.64 4.89
CA GLU A 3 -14.46 -44.47 4.06
C GLU A 3 -14.38 -44.89 2.58
N TRP A 4 -15.12 -44.19 1.71
CA TRP A 4 -15.16 -44.49 0.28
C TRP A 4 -14.28 -43.53 -0.51
N LYS A 5 -13.56 -44.04 -1.52
CA LYS A 5 -12.86 -43.18 -2.48
C LYS A 5 -13.82 -42.51 -3.49
N PRO A 6 -14.80 -43.24 -4.07
CA PRO A 6 -15.80 -42.64 -4.95
C PRO A 6 -16.87 -41.90 -4.13
N ARG A 7 -17.53 -40.98 -4.78
CA ARG A 7 -18.63 -40.24 -4.18
C ARG A 7 -19.84 -41.16 -3.95
N VAL A 8 -20.39 -41.11 -2.73
CA VAL A 8 -21.62 -41.86 -2.41
C VAL A 8 -22.85 -40.97 -2.60
N SER A 9 -24.00 -41.59 -2.92
CA SER A 9 -25.26 -40.89 -3.12
C SER A 9 -25.76 -40.21 -1.84
N ALA A 10 -25.53 -40.81 -0.68
CA ALA A 10 -25.83 -40.24 0.62
C ALA A 10 -24.95 -40.91 1.69
N ARG A 11 -24.58 -40.13 2.70
CA ARG A 11 -23.86 -40.59 3.90
C ARG A 11 -24.89 -41.17 4.86
N LYS A 12 -24.83 -42.48 5.13
CA LYS A 12 -25.84 -43.18 5.92
C LYS A 12 -25.22 -43.90 7.10
N ILE A 13 -25.99 -44.04 8.17
CA ILE A 13 -25.78 -44.98 9.26
C ILE A 13 -26.70 -46.15 9.00
N TYR A 14 -26.14 -47.36 8.92
CA TYR A 14 -26.83 -48.62 8.79
C TYR A 14 -26.91 -49.28 10.14
N PHE A 15 -28.09 -49.73 10.51
CA PHE A 15 -28.35 -50.42 11.76
C PHE A 15 -28.51 -51.91 11.51
N GLY A 16 -27.76 -52.72 12.25
CA GLY A 16 -27.80 -54.19 12.12
C GLY A 16 -28.07 -54.87 13.44
N GLY A 17 -28.71 -56.03 13.39
CA GLY A 17 -28.90 -56.90 14.53
C GLY A 17 -27.66 -57.74 14.86
N GLU A 18 -27.75 -58.65 15.83
CA GLU A 18 -26.66 -59.56 16.25
C GLU A 18 -26.13 -60.43 15.11
N THR A 19 -26.97 -60.79 14.18
CA THR A 19 -26.61 -61.65 13.02
C THR A 19 -25.89 -60.88 11.91
N GLY A 20 -25.67 -59.55 12.08
CA GLY A 20 -25.04 -58.71 11.05
C GLY A 20 -25.96 -58.28 9.89
N VAL A 21 -27.22 -58.71 9.90
CA VAL A 21 -28.21 -58.33 8.89
C VAL A 21 -28.62 -56.89 9.13
N ILE A 22 -28.57 -56.07 8.04
CA ILE A 22 -29.03 -54.67 8.11
C ILE A 22 -30.55 -54.65 8.17
N LEU A 23 -31.05 -53.94 9.19
CA LEU A 23 -32.46 -53.81 9.53
C LEU A 23 -33.05 -52.47 9.07
N GLY A 24 -32.21 -51.43 8.90
CA GLY A 24 -32.62 -50.09 8.47
C GLY A 24 -31.41 -49.18 8.28
N ALA A 25 -31.67 -47.96 7.76
CA ALA A 25 -30.63 -46.97 7.56
C ALA A 25 -31.20 -45.54 7.63
N LEU A 26 -30.49 -44.66 8.31
CA LEU A 26 -30.81 -43.23 8.39
C LEU A 26 -29.69 -42.35 7.81
N SER A 27 -30.01 -41.13 7.48
CA SER A 27 -28.99 -40.12 7.15
C SER A 27 -28.02 -39.94 8.32
N ALA A 28 -26.73 -39.89 8.04
CA ALA A 28 -25.74 -39.70 9.08
C ALA A 28 -25.89 -38.33 9.76
N SER A 29 -26.30 -37.31 9.00
CA SER A 29 -26.48 -35.92 9.49
C SER A 29 -25.25 -35.40 10.29
N VAL A 30 -24.03 -35.80 9.85
CA VAL A 30 -22.76 -35.45 10.49
C VAL A 30 -21.93 -34.65 9.52
N THR A 31 -21.30 -33.59 10.02
CA THR A 31 -20.37 -32.76 9.24
C THR A 31 -19.00 -33.45 9.11
N ALA A 32 -18.73 -34.01 7.92
CA ALA A 32 -17.47 -34.69 7.61
C ALA A 32 -16.92 -34.21 6.26
N PRO A 33 -16.35 -32.99 6.19
CA PRO A 33 -15.88 -32.39 4.94
C PRO A 33 -14.74 -33.21 4.32
N GLY A 34 -14.86 -33.50 3.03
CA GLY A 34 -13.86 -34.27 2.30
C GLY A 34 -13.84 -35.79 2.56
N PHE A 35 -14.83 -36.32 3.31
CA PHE A 35 -15.01 -37.76 3.51
C PHE A 35 -16.34 -38.24 2.94
N GLU A 36 -16.28 -39.31 2.19
CA GLU A 36 -17.43 -40.07 1.74
C GLU A 36 -17.44 -41.39 2.54
N PHE A 37 -18.54 -41.69 3.23
CA PHE A 37 -18.55 -42.79 4.16
C PHE A 37 -19.91 -43.46 4.32
N SER A 38 -19.86 -44.69 4.85
CA SER A 38 -20.99 -45.41 5.43
C SER A 38 -20.61 -45.86 6.84
N ALA A 39 -21.48 -45.61 7.79
CA ALA A 39 -21.32 -46.08 9.15
C ALA A 39 -22.24 -47.29 9.41
N TYR A 40 -21.77 -48.21 10.22
CA TYR A 40 -22.52 -49.41 10.57
C TYR A 40 -22.55 -49.53 12.11
N ALA A 41 -23.73 -49.64 12.67
CA ALA A 41 -23.94 -49.83 14.09
C ALA A 41 -24.70 -51.15 14.30
N TYR A 42 -24.16 -52.02 15.16
CA TYR A 42 -24.74 -53.36 15.42
C TYR A 42 -25.11 -53.44 16.89
N SER A 43 -26.36 -53.83 17.17
CA SER A 43 -26.84 -54.07 18.52
C SER A 43 -28.14 -54.90 18.48
N PRO A 44 -28.39 -55.82 19.48
CA PRO A 44 -29.68 -56.44 19.66
C PRO A 44 -30.83 -55.44 19.77
N PHE A 45 -30.57 -54.27 20.36
CA PHE A 45 -31.52 -53.17 20.52
C PHE A 45 -32.15 -52.75 19.17
N PHE A 46 -31.40 -52.73 18.09
CA PHE A 46 -31.94 -52.34 16.78
C PHE A 46 -32.95 -53.35 16.22
N ALA A 47 -32.90 -54.60 16.64
CA ALA A 47 -33.90 -55.60 16.24
C ALA A 47 -35.27 -55.32 16.90
N GLU A 48 -35.28 -54.79 18.12
CA GLU A 48 -36.51 -54.38 18.82
C GLU A 48 -37.12 -53.16 18.18
N ILE A 49 -36.28 -52.15 17.89
CA ILE A 49 -36.69 -50.91 17.22
C ILE A 49 -37.20 -51.18 15.80
N ALA A 50 -36.57 -52.11 15.08
CA ALA A 50 -37.02 -52.55 13.74
C ALA A 50 -38.42 -53.20 13.75
N LYS A 51 -38.71 -54.03 14.73
CA LYS A 51 -40.03 -54.65 14.90
C LYS A 51 -41.13 -53.58 15.12
N ALA A 52 -40.79 -52.46 15.73
CA ALA A 52 -41.70 -51.35 15.94
C ALA A 52 -41.75 -50.37 14.73
N ASN A 53 -41.06 -50.65 13.60
CA ASN A 53 -40.92 -49.79 12.42
C ASN A 53 -40.35 -48.38 12.71
N LEU A 54 -39.54 -48.25 13.76
CA LEU A 54 -39.02 -46.96 14.19
C LEU A 54 -37.63 -46.60 13.58
N LEU A 55 -36.97 -47.55 12.88
CA LEU A 55 -35.66 -47.33 12.23
C LEU A 55 -35.70 -46.42 11.00
N GLU A 56 -36.88 -46.16 10.46
CA GLU A 56 -37.05 -45.25 9.29
C GLU A 56 -37.32 -43.80 9.69
N PHE A 57 -37.57 -43.58 10.98
CA PHE A 57 -37.87 -42.23 11.53
C PHE A 57 -36.73 -41.76 12.42
N ASP A 58 -36.18 -40.61 12.16
CA ASP A 58 -34.97 -39.98 12.75
C ASP A 58 -35.06 -39.78 14.30
N GLY A 59 -35.44 -40.86 15.04
CA GLY A 59 -35.51 -40.86 16.51
C GLY A 59 -36.64 -40.06 17.13
N LEU A 60 -37.55 -39.51 16.31
CA LEU A 60 -38.62 -38.60 16.78
C LEU A 60 -39.69 -39.27 17.65
N THR A 61 -39.77 -40.60 17.65
CA THR A 61 -40.84 -41.33 18.32
C THR A 61 -40.39 -42.22 19.50
N ASP A 62 -39.09 -42.50 19.63
CA ASP A 62 -38.52 -43.27 20.70
C ASP A 62 -37.35 -42.53 21.40
N PRO A 63 -37.47 -42.15 22.69
CA PRO A 63 -36.42 -41.38 23.38
C PRO A 63 -35.10 -42.16 23.55
N ASP A 64 -35.15 -43.49 23.68
CA ASP A 64 -33.94 -44.30 23.85
C ASP A 64 -33.20 -44.45 22.53
N PHE A 65 -33.93 -44.64 21.43
CA PHE A 65 -33.34 -44.66 20.10
C PHE A 65 -32.74 -43.28 19.74
N ALA A 66 -33.43 -42.21 20.10
CA ALA A 66 -32.92 -40.86 19.87
C ALA A 66 -31.56 -40.63 20.58
N ARG A 67 -31.42 -41.01 21.84
CA ARG A 67 -30.16 -40.96 22.60
C ARG A 67 -29.04 -41.80 22.01
N VAL A 68 -29.36 -43.00 21.56
CA VAL A 68 -28.40 -43.90 20.90
C VAL A 68 -27.95 -43.30 19.56
N LEU A 69 -28.86 -42.76 18.79
CA LEU A 69 -28.56 -42.13 17.51
C LEU A 69 -27.67 -40.85 17.70
N GLU A 70 -27.98 -40.02 18.69
CA GLU A 70 -27.14 -38.85 19.06
C GLU A 70 -25.74 -39.31 19.45
N TYR A 71 -25.62 -40.31 20.32
CA TYR A 71 -24.32 -40.87 20.69
C TYR A 71 -23.51 -41.37 19.46
N ILE A 72 -24.15 -42.06 18.53
CA ILE A 72 -23.49 -42.55 17.30
C ILE A 72 -23.02 -41.36 16.44
N ARG A 73 -23.81 -40.30 16.34
CA ARG A 73 -23.46 -39.09 15.61
C ARG A 73 -22.27 -38.35 16.23
N ASP A 74 -22.22 -38.26 17.55
CA ASP A 74 -21.10 -37.69 18.29
C ASP A 74 -19.81 -38.52 18.07
N GLN A 75 -19.87 -39.84 18.18
CA GLN A 75 -18.74 -40.71 17.90
C GLN A 75 -18.24 -40.57 16.45
N LEU A 76 -19.14 -40.44 15.49
CA LEU A 76 -18.78 -40.19 14.09
C LEU A 76 -18.15 -38.81 13.91
N THR A 77 -18.66 -37.81 14.59
CA THR A 77 -18.09 -36.47 14.55
C THR A 77 -16.66 -36.43 15.10
N ASP A 78 -16.41 -37.09 16.22
CA ASP A 78 -15.08 -37.17 16.83
C ASP A 78 -14.13 -38.01 15.97
N TYR A 79 -14.61 -39.12 15.39
CA TYR A 79 -13.84 -39.94 14.45
C TYR A 79 -13.40 -39.09 13.25
N PHE A 80 -14.29 -38.34 12.62
CA PHE A 80 -13.93 -37.54 11.44
C PHE A 80 -13.09 -36.30 11.79
N ARG A 81 -13.22 -35.71 12.98
CA ARG A 81 -12.28 -34.69 13.49
C ARG A 81 -10.86 -35.26 13.59
N PHE A 82 -10.72 -36.47 14.18
CA PHE A 82 -9.42 -37.13 14.27
C PHE A 82 -8.83 -37.43 12.89
N ARG A 83 -9.64 -38.00 11.99
CA ARG A 83 -9.21 -38.30 10.61
C ARG A 83 -8.86 -37.05 9.82
N GLN A 84 -9.57 -35.98 10.03
CA GLN A 84 -9.27 -34.67 9.41
C GLN A 84 -7.93 -34.12 9.91
N ALA A 85 -7.67 -34.19 11.19
CA ALA A 85 -6.39 -33.76 11.77
C ALA A 85 -5.22 -34.59 11.24
N GLN A 86 -5.40 -35.92 11.11
CA GLN A 86 -4.40 -36.80 10.53
C GLN A 86 -4.11 -36.47 9.06
N LYS A 87 -5.13 -36.32 8.22
CA LYS A 87 -4.98 -35.93 6.82
C LYS A 87 -4.37 -34.54 6.68
N SER A 88 -4.66 -33.62 7.60
CA SER A 88 -4.05 -32.29 7.64
C SER A 88 -2.55 -32.39 7.90
N GLY A 89 -2.13 -33.19 8.86
CA GLY A 89 -0.72 -33.43 9.15
C GLY A 89 0.04 -34.07 7.98
N GLU A 90 -0.53 -35.07 7.32
CA GLU A 90 0.02 -35.70 6.11
C GLU A 90 0.18 -34.65 4.98
N LEU A 91 -0.84 -33.85 4.71
CA LEU A 91 -0.79 -32.81 3.70
C LEU A 91 0.31 -31.77 4.00
N ILE A 92 0.40 -31.29 5.23
CA ILE A 92 1.42 -30.31 5.62
C ILE A 92 2.81 -30.90 5.46
N GLN A 93 3.02 -32.17 5.79
CA GLN A 93 4.29 -32.84 5.59
C GLN A 93 4.65 -32.96 4.10
N ASP A 94 3.70 -33.35 3.25
CA ASP A 94 3.88 -33.40 1.80
C ASP A 94 4.27 -32.03 1.21
N LEU A 95 3.68 -30.95 1.72
CA LEU A 95 4.01 -29.58 1.29
C LEU A 95 5.40 -29.12 1.76
N LYS A 96 5.83 -29.56 2.95
CA LYS A 96 7.20 -29.35 3.45
C LYS A 96 8.23 -30.09 2.61
N ASP A 97 7.97 -31.36 2.31
CA ASP A 97 8.85 -32.21 1.50
C ASP A 97 8.96 -31.70 0.06
N ALA A 98 7.86 -31.13 -0.48
CA ALA A 98 7.86 -30.48 -1.79
C ALA A 98 8.52 -29.09 -1.80
N GLY A 99 8.95 -28.55 -0.64
CA GLY A 99 9.57 -27.24 -0.51
C GLY A 99 8.65 -26.05 -0.82
N VAL A 100 7.33 -26.22 -0.68
CA VAL A 100 6.33 -25.19 -0.96
C VAL A 100 5.71 -24.59 0.30
N TYR A 101 5.97 -25.18 1.47
CA TYR A 101 5.51 -24.68 2.76
C TYR A 101 6.28 -23.41 3.15
N PRO A 102 5.60 -22.30 3.52
CA PRO A 102 6.23 -20.98 3.61
C PRO A 102 7.00 -20.71 4.91
N TYR A 103 6.92 -21.62 5.90
CA TYR A 103 7.67 -21.46 7.14
C TYR A 103 8.85 -22.43 7.17
N VAL A 104 10.00 -21.95 7.60
CA VAL A 104 11.25 -22.72 7.68
C VAL A 104 11.68 -22.90 9.14
N GLY A 105 12.11 -24.12 9.50
CA GLY A 105 12.60 -24.42 10.85
C GLY A 105 11.50 -24.43 11.93
N GLU A 106 11.94 -24.41 13.20
CA GLU A 106 11.05 -24.33 14.35
C GLU A 106 10.46 -22.93 14.53
N PRO A 107 9.24 -22.80 15.11
CA PRO A 107 8.65 -21.49 15.40
C PRO A 107 9.56 -20.68 16.35
N ARG A 108 9.75 -19.40 16.07
CA ARG A 108 10.60 -18.50 16.86
C ARG A 108 10.03 -18.18 18.24
N ASP A 109 8.69 -18.10 18.31
CA ASP A 109 7.95 -17.78 19.53
C ASP A 109 6.56 -18.43 19.52
N GLU A 110 5.79 -18.18 20.58
CA GLU A 110 4.44 -18.73 20.76
C GLU A 110 3.44 -18.11 19.77
N VAL A 111 3.65 -16.85 19.36
CA VAL A 111 2.78 -16.16 18.40
C VAL A 111 2.93 -16.82 17.03
N GLU A 112 4.17 -17.05 16.58
CA GLU A 112 4.44 -17.75 15.31
C GLU A 112 3.92 -19.20 15.37
N ARG A 113 3.96 -19.87 16.52
CA ARG A 113 3.37 -21.20 16.67
C ARG A 113 1.88 -21.20 16.44
N GLN A 114 1.16 -20.26 17.00
CA GLN A 114 -0.28 -20.10 16.81
C GLN A 114 -0.62 -19.68 15.38
N GLU A 115 0.15 -18.77 14.80
CA GLU A 115 0.01 -18.38 13.39
C GLU A 115 0.13 -19.58 12.46
N ARG A 116 1.16 -20.43 12.65
CA ARG A 116 1.35 -21.67 11.87
C ARG A 116 0.18 -22.63 12.02
N GLN A 117 -0.41 -22.76 13.20
CA GLN A 117 -1.59 -23.60 13.40
C GLN A 117 -2.80 -23.11 12.60
N VAL A 118 -3.07 -21.80 12.63
CA VAL A 118 -4.15 -21.20 11.84
C VAL A 118 -3.88 -21.36 10.35
N PHE A 119 -2.63 -21.15 9.93
CA PHE A 119 -2.20 -21.37 8.54
C PHE A 119 -2.40 -22.81 8.09
N ASP A 120 -2.06 -23.79 8.90
CA ASP A 120 -2.22 -25.21 8.57
C ASP A 120 -3.69 -25.59 8.40
N ILE A 121 -4.58 -25.05 9.25
CA ILE A 121 -6.04 -25.24 9.11
C ILE A 121 -6.53 -24.61 7.80
N ALA A 122 -6.11 -23.39 7.49
CA ALA A 122 -6.50 -22.70 6.27
C ALA A 122 -5.95 -23.40 5.01
N THR A 123 -4.72 -23.90 5.05
CA THR A 123 -4.10 -24.70 3.99
C THR A 123 -4.88 -25.98 3.72
N HIS A 124 -5.29 -26.69 4.77
CA HIS A 124 -6.12 -27.88 4.63
C HIS A 124 -7.49 -27.55 4.02
N ALA A 125 -8.11 -26.44 4.41
CA ALA A 125 -9.36 -25.99 3.82
C ALA A 125 -9.20 -25.70 2.31
N VAL A 126 -8.18 -24.92 1.92
CA VAL A 126 -7.86 -24.62 0.52
C VAL A 126 -7.64 -25.93 -0.27
N ALA A 127 -6.83 -26.83 0.24
CA ALA A 127 -6.56 -28.12 -0.42
C ALA A 127 -7.80 -29.00 -0.51
N SER A 128 -8.73 -28.93 0.45
CA SER A 128 -9.95 -29.75 0.45
C SER A 128 -10.98 -29.25 -0.56
N TYR A 129 -11.13 -27.93 -0.69
CA TYR A 129 -12.22 -27.32 -1.47
C TYR A 129 -11.79 -26.83 -2.85
N SER A 130 -10.50 -26.53 -3.08
CA SER A 130 -10.01 -26.09 -4.39
C SER A 130 -9.50 -27.26 -5.23
N LYS A 131 -10.21 -27.52 -6.33
CA LYS A 131 -9.74 -28.51 -7.35
C LYS A 131 -8.50 -27.98 -8.08
N GLU A 132 -8.41 -26.69 -8.24
CA GLU A 132 -7.32 -25.95 -8.88
C GLU A 132 -6.03 -26.13 -8.08
N PHE A 133 -6.07 -25.94 -6.76
CA PHE A 133 -4.92 -26.17 -5.88
C PHE A 133 -4.43 -27.62 -5.91
N LYS A 134 -5.36 -28.59 -5.93
CA LYS A 134 -4.99 -30.03 -6.02
C LYS A 134 -4.25 -30.38 -7.30
N LYS A 135 -4.57 -29.72 -8.41
CA LYS A 135 -3.96 -29.93 -9.73
C LYS A 135 -2.77 -29.02 -10.01
N ALA A 136 -2.56 -28.01 -9.16
CA ALA A 136 -1.51 -27.02 -9.34
C ALA A 136 -0.12 -27.65 -9.19
N ASP A 137 0.83 -27.17 -9.96
CA ASP A 137 2.25 -27.47 -9.80
C ASP A 137 2.86 -26.74 -8.58
N ASN A 138 4.09 -27.08 -8.24
CA ASN A 138 4.75 -26.54 -7.04
C ASN A 138 4.94 -25.02 -7.06
N PRO A 139 5.27 -24.34 -8.18
CA PRO A 139 5.32 -22.90 -8.23
C PRO A 139 4.00 -22.23 -7.83
N ILE A 140 2.88 -22.71 -8.37
CA ILE A 140 1.54 -22.16 -8.04
C ILE A 140 1.17 -22.44 -6.58
N ARG A 141 1.46 -23.65 -6.07
CA ARG A 141 1.24 -23.96 -4.65
C ARG A 141 2.05 -23.04 -3.73
N ARG A 142 3.32 -22.75 -4.08
CA ARG A 142 4.18 -21.85 -3.31
C ARG A 142 3.60 -20.43 -3.26
N ILE A 143 3.16 -19.89 -4.40
CA ILE A 143 2.50 -18.59 -4.47
C ILE A 143 1.24 -18.58 -3.61
N THR A 144 0.39 -19.57 -3.78
CA THR A 144 -0.87 -19.68 -3.04
C THR A 144 -0.64 -19.72 -1.53
N LEU A 145 0.32 -20.51 -1.08
CA LEU A 145 0.63 -20.63 0.34
C LEU A 145 1.34 -19.39 0.90
N GLY A 146 2.16 -18.71 0.10
CA GLY A 146 2.75 -17.43 0.45
C GLY A 146 1.69 -16.34 0.66
N LEU A 147 0.74 -16.25 -0.26
CA LEU A 147 -0.40 -15.33 -0.15
C LEU A 147 -1.32 -15.68 1.02
N LEU A 148 -1.54 -16.96 1.27
CA LEU A 148 -2.32 -17.42 2.40
C LEU A 148 -1.67 -17.06 3.73
N ARG A 149 -0.35 -17.20 3.85
CA ARG A 149 0.42 -16.76 5.01
C ARG A 149 0.23 -15.27 5.26
N GLU A 150 0.48 -14.46 4.24
CA GLU A 150 0.34 -13.00 4.34
C GLU A 150 -1.08 -12.59 4.77
N ALA A 151 -2.05 -13.30 4.27
CA ALA A 151 -3.45 -13.03 4.54
C ALA A 151 -3.90 -13.48 5.93
N VAL A 152 -3.40 -14.59 6.44
CA VAL A 152 -3.65 -15.05 7.82
C VAL A 152 -3.07 -14.04 8.81
N SER A 153 -1.93 -13.42 8.46
CA SER A 153 -1.30 -12.42 9.31
C SER A 153 -2.04 -11.05 9.31
N ASN A 154 -2.68 -10.66 8.19
CA ASN A 154 -3.16 -9.29 8.00
C ASN A 154 -4.67 -9.11 7.76
N ASN A 155 -5.32 -9.90 6.91
CA ASN A 155 -6.76 -9.74 6.61
C ASN A 155 -7.37 -10.94 5.88
N PRO A 156 -8.15 -11.79 6.55
CA PRO A 156 -8.71 -13.01 5.96
C PRO A 156 -9.76 -12.77 4.85
N GLU A 157 -10.45 -11.63 4.82
CA GLU A 157 -11.48 -11.36 3.79
C GLU A 157 -10.90 -11.09 2.40
N SER A 158 -9.68 -10.58 2.33
CA SER A 158 -8.99 -10.33 1.06
C SER A 158 -8.41 -11.58 0.41
N VAL A 159 -8.21 -12.67 1.19
CA VAL A 159 -7.56 -13.92 0.74
C VAL A 159 -8.26 -14.54 -0.45
N ALA A 160 -9.57 -14.71 -0.37
CA ALA A 160 -10.34 -15.36 -1.43
C ALA A 160 -10.23 -14.61 -2.77
N ARG A 161 -10.19 -13.27 -2.70
CA ARG A 161 -10.06 -12.38 -3.87
C ARG A 161 -8.68 -12.48 -4.49
N ILE A 162 -7.64 -12.46 -3.66
CA ILE A 162 -6.25 -12.57 -4.09
C ILE A 162 -5.98 -13.96 -4.71
N LEU A 163 -6.39 -15.03 -4.03
CA LEU A 163 -6.23 -16.39 -4.54
C LEU A 163 -6.94 -16.58 -5.87
N LYS A 164 -8.18 -16.09 -6.00
CA LYS A 164 -8.92 -16.16 -7.26
C LYS A 164 -8.21 -15.40 -8.38
N ALA A 165 -7.64 -14.23 -8.10
CA ALA A 165 -6.88 -13.47 -9.09
C ALA A 165 -5.63 -14.23 -9.55
N VAL A 166 -4.86 -14.82 -8.63
CA VAL A 166 -3.66 -15.62 -8.97
C VAL A 166 -4.00 -16.88 -9.77
N PHE A 167 -5.04 -17.60 -9.40
CA PHE A 167 -5.46 -18.80 -10.14
C PHE A 167 -5.97 -18.51 -11.56
N ASN A 168 -6.52 -17.33 -11.78
CA ASN A 168 -6.99 -16.91 -13.10
C ASN A 168 -5.88 -16.38 -14.01
N LEU A 169 -4.65 -16.20 -13.51
CA LEU A 169 -3.53 -15.80 -14.37
C LEU A 169 -3.18 -16.90 -15.38
N PRO A 170 -2.81 -16.54 -16.63
CA PRO A 170 -2.20 -17.48 -17.56
C PRO A 170 -0.92 -18.09 -16.98
N LYS A 171 -0.60 -19.33 -17.33
CA LYS A 171 0.54 -20.07 -16.76
C LYS A 171 1.86 -19.28 -16.86
N VAL A 172 2.13 -18.65 -18.01
CA VAL A 172 3.33 -17.82 -18.20
C VAL A 172 3.44 -16.72 -17.14
N ARG A 173 2.32 -16.04 -16.82
CA ARG A 173 2.30 -15.00 -15.79
C ARG A 173 2.46 -15.54 -14.37
N GLN A 174 1.97 -16.74 -14.13
CA GLN A 174 2.18 -17.43 -12.84
C GLN A 174 3.66 -17.78 -12.64
N ASP A 175 4.33 -18.27 -13.70
CA ASP A 175 5.76 -18.59 -13.68
C ASP A 175 6.62 -17.33 -13.51
N GLU A 176 6.31 -16.23 -14.22
CA GLU A 176 6.96 -14.91 -14.06
C GLU A 176 6.82 -14.39 -12.63
N PHE A 177 5.61 -14.48 -12.07
CA PHE A 177 5.34 -14.03 -10.70
C PHE A 177 6.08 -14.88 -9.66
N SER A 178 6.13 -16.20 -9.87
CA SER A 178 6.91 -17.11 -9.02
C SER A 178 8.40 -16.75 -9.03
N GLN A 179 9.00 -16.54 -10.21
CA GLN A 179 10.39 -16.12 -10.36
C GLN A 179 10.67 -14.75 -9.70
N LEU A 180 9.69 -13.86 -9.76
CA LEU A 180 9.80 -12.55 -9.10
C LEU A 180 9.82 -12.71 -7.57
N LEU A 181 8.97 -13.58 -7.02
CA LEU A 181 8.94 -13.87 -5.58
C LEU A 181 10.19 -14.60 -5.07
N GLU A 182 10.97 -15.26 -5.94
CA GLU A 182 12.29 -15.79 -5.59
C GLU A 182 13.35 -14.68 -5.42
N LYS A 183 13.15 -13.52 -6.07
CA LYS A 183 14.10 -12.40 -6.07
C LYS A 183 13.74 -11.30 -5.07
N THR A 184 12.47 -11.15 -4.71
CA THR A 184 11.98 -10.10 -3.80
C THR A 184 10.74 -10.57 -3.05
N GLU A 185 10.47 -9.94 -1.92
CA GLU A 185 9.26 -10.20 -1.14
C GLU A 185 8.00 -9.61 -1.79
N LEU A 186 6.85 -10.25 -1.57
CA LEU A 186 5.55 -9.77 -2.06
C LEU A 186 5.25 -8.34 -1.60
N GLY A 187 5.60 -7.99 -0.36
CA GLY A 187 5.43 -6.64 0.18
C GLY A 187 6.15 -5.57 -0.65
N ASN A 188 7.37 -5.87 -1.13
CA ASN A 188 8.13 -4.96 -1.99
C ASN A 188 7.48 -4.77 -3.36
N ILE A 189 6.91 -5.83 -3.93
CA ILE A 189 6.17 -5.76 -5.21
C ILE A 189 4.93 -4.88 -5.04
N ILE A 190 4.17 -5.10 -3.96
CA ILE A 190 2.99 -4.30 -3.63
C ILE A 190 3.37 -2.84 -3.44
N SER A 191 4.43 -2.55 -2.67
CA SER A 191 4.90 -1.20 -2.41
C SER A 191 5.32 -0.48 -3.69
N ALA A 192 6.06 -1.16 -4.59
CA ALA A 192 6.45 -0.60 -5.88
C ALA A 192 5.25 -0.30 -6.77
N SER A 193 4.29 -1.22 -6.86
CA SER A 193 3.05 -1.03 -7.63
C SER A 193 2.18 0.09 -7.05
N SER A 194 2.07 0.16 -5.72
CA SER A 194 1.32 1.22 -5.03
C SER A 194 1.96 2.60 -5.22
N LEU A 195 3.30 2.67 -5.24
CA LEU A 195 4.00 3.92 -5.53
C LEU A 195 3.65 4.44 -6.93
N VAL A 196 3.65 3.57 -7.93
CA VAL A 196 3.28 3.96 -9.31
C VAL A 196 1.82 4.37 -9.38
N ALA A 197 0.91 3.60 -8.77
CA ALA A 197 -0.51 3.92 -8.70
C ALA A 197 -0.74 5.30 -8.06
N SER A 198 -0.07 5.57 -6.94
CA SER A 198 -0.16 6.86 -6.25
C SER A 198 0.32 8.03 -7.12
N ARG A 199 1.37 7.82 -7.93
CA ARG A 199 1.86 8.84 -8.88
C ARG A 199 0.86 9.13 -9.98
N ILE A 200 0.20 8.10 -10.53
CA ILE A 200 -0.85 8.26 -11.55
C ILE A 200 -2.02 9.06 -10.96
N VAL A 201 -2.50 8.68 -9.78
CA VAL A 201 -3.58 9.41 -9.09
C VAL A 201 -3.18 10.86 -8.82
N ALA A 202 -1.96 11.09 -8.30
CA ALA A 202 -1.46 12.44 -8.01
C ALA A 202 -1.39 13.31 -9.27
N LEU A 203 -1.01 12.73 -10.40
CA LEU A 203 -0.95 13.45 -11.67
C LEU A 203 -2.35 13.84 -12.17
N GLU A 204 -3.32 12.95 -12.11
CA GLU A 204 -4.70 13.24 -12.50
C GLU A 204 -5.35 14.29 -11.55
N VAL A 205 -5.10 14.20 -10.25
CA VAL A 205 -5.52 15.21 -9.27
C VAL A 205 -4.94 16.59 -9.60
N LEU A 206 -3.64 16.65 -9.92
CA LEU A 206 -3.00 17.92 -10.29
C LEU A 206 -3.54 18.50 -11.60
N LYS A 207 -3.77 17.66 -12.61
CA LYS A 207 -4.41 18.09 -13.87
C LYS A 207 -5.78 18.70 -13.60
N GLU A 208 -6.61 18.04 -12.80
CA GLU A 208 -7.92 18.54 -12.39
C GLU A 208 -7.83 19.88 -11.67
N MET A 209 -6.90 19.99 -10.70
CA MET A 209 -6.72 21.24 -9.92
C MET A 209 -6.22 22.41 -10.77
N VAL A 210 -5.38 22.16 -11.77
CA VAL A 210 -4.75 23.19 -12.59
C VAL A 210 -5.62 23.60 -13.76
N PHE A 211 -6.32 22.66 -14.40
CA PHE A 211 -7.03 22.94 -15.64
C PHE A 211 -8.53 23.15 -15.47
N GLU A 212 -9.15 22.46 -14.49
CA GLU A 212 -10.58 22.59 -14.29
C GLU A 212 -10.95 24.01 -13.76
N PRO A 213 -11.82 24.77 -14.46
CA PRO A 213 -12.11 26.16 -14.11
C PRO A 213 -12.57 26.39 -12.67
N LYS A 214 -13.25 25.40 -12.08
CA LYS A 214 -13.73 25.42 -10.69
C LYS A 214 -12.58 25.48 -9.69
N HIS A 215 -11.52 24.69 -9.93
CA HIS A 215 -10.35 24.58 -9.05
C HIS A 215 -9.29 25.62 -9.39
N ARG A 216 -9.00 25.84 -10.66
CA ARG A 216 -8.01 26.77 -11.17
C ARG A 216 -8.08 28.17 -10.56
N ARG A 217 -9.29 28.70 -10.32
CA ARG A 217 -9.51 30.03 -9.75
C ARG A 217 -9.26 30.11 -8.25
N SER A 218 -9.45 28.99 -7.53
CA SER A 218 -9.41 28.94 -6.08
C SER A 218 -8.09 28.46 -5.52
N ILE A 219 -7.29 27.73 -6.31
CA ILE A 219 -6.04 27.13 -5.85
C ILE A 219 -5.01 28.20 -5.49
N LYS A 220 -4.40 28.04 -4.32
CA LYS A 220 -3.35 28.91 -3.83
C LYS A 220 -1.98 28.39 -4.26
N GLU A 221 -1.08 29.32 -4.56
CA GLU A 221 0.33 29.07 -4.85
C GLU A 221 1.01 28.46 -3.61
N ARG A 222 0.79 29.09 -2.46
CA ARG A 222 1.31 28.68 -1.15
C ARG A 222 0.28 27.94 -0.34
N GLY A 223 0.74 26.87 0.31
CA GLY A 223 -0.09 26.01 1.14
C GLY A 223 -0.84 24.92 0.36
N GLU A 224 -0.99 25.04 -0.96
CA GLU A 224 -1.64 24.03 -1.80
C GLU A 224 -0.71 23.49 -2.88
N LEU A 225 -0.33 24.30 -3.88
CA LEU A 225 0.55 23.82 -4.97
C LEU A 225 1.96 23.46 -4.49
N ASP A 226 2.54 24.26 -3.61
CA ASP A 226 3.86 24.01 -3.05
C ASP A 226 3.91 22.73 -2.22
N VAL A 227 2.84 22.42 -1.46
CA VAL A 227 2.72 21.16 -0.69
C VAL A 227 2.68 19.97 -1.65
N ILE A 228 1.84 20.03 -2.69
CA ILE A 228 1.71 18.95 -3.66
C ILE A 228 3.03 18.74 -4.40
N VAL A 229 3.69 19.80 -4.83
CA VAL A 229 5.00 19.73 -5.52
C VAL A 229 6.06 19.12 -4.61
N ARG A 230 6.11 19.53 -3.35
CA ARG A 230 7.04 19.00 -2.34
C ARG A 230 6.88 17.48 -2.18
N ASP A 231 5.64 17.00 -2.14
CA ASP A 231 5.33 15.60 -1.94
C ASP A 231 5.45 14.78 -3.24
N ASN A 232 5.56 15.47 -4.41
CA ASN A 232 5.62 14.85 -5.74
C ASN A 232 6.81 15.38 -6.58
N THR A 233 8.00 15.36 -6.03
CA THR A 233 9.23 15.86 -6.70
C THR A 233 9.56 15.16 -8.01
N TRP A 234 9.11 13.90 -8.17
CA TRP A 234 9.24 13.11 -9.39
C TRP A 234 8.60 13.78 -10.63
N LEU A 235 7.66 14.73 -10.44
CA LEU A 235 7.09 15.55 -11.52
C LEU A 235 8.17 16.29 -12.33
N PHE A 236 9.27 16.67 -11.69
CA PHE A 236 10.37 17.40 -12.30
C PHE A 236 11.56 16.51 -12.67
N GLY A 237 11.49 15.23 -12.41
CA GLY A 237 12.50 14.23 -12.72
C GLY A 237 12.79 13.28 -11.57
N GLU A 238 13.25 12.07 -11.94
CA GLU A 238 13.62 11.06 -10.97
C GLU A 238 14.96 11.39 -10.30
N GLY A 239 15.12 10.92 -9.08
CA GLY A 239 16.41 10.98 -8.39
C GLY A 239 16.70 12.28 -7.62
N TYR A 240 15.75 13.21 -7.48
CA TYR A 240 15.90 14.30 -6.54
C TYR A 240 15.80 13.78 -5.10
N HIS A 241 16.92 13.86 -4.35
CA HIS A 241 17.05 13.21 -3.04
C HIS A 241 16.60 14.07 -1.87
N PHE A 242 16.53 15.38 -2.05
CA PHE A 242 16.07 16.28 -1.01
C PHE A 242 15.23 17.41 -1.57
N THR A 243 14.34 17.91 -0.76
CA THR A 243 13.48 19.03 -1.07
C THR A 243 13.42 20.01 0.10
N MET A 244 13.29 21.27 -0.24
CA MET A 244 12.98 22.34 0.72
C MET A 244 11.84 23.18 0.13
N ALA A 245 10.70 23.18 0.81
CA ALA A 245 9.57 24.02 0.44
C ALA A 245 9.62 25.35 1.17
N GLU A 246 9.15 26.40 0.53
CA GLU A 246 9.04 27.75 1.07
C GLU A 246 10.32 28.26 1.79
N ALA A 247 11.46 27.94 1.25
CA ALA A 247 12.73 28.25 1.91
C ALA A 247 13.27 29.62 1.52
N GLY A 248 13.72 30.38 2.52
CA GLY A 248 14.50 31.60 2.27
C GLY A 248 15.85 31.25 1.63
N LEU A 249 16.33 32.12 0.73
CA LEU A 249 17.60 31.97 0.02
C LEU A 249 18.77 31.61 0.93
N THR A 250 18.88 32.22 2.11
CA THR A 250 19.94 31.91 3.10
C THR A 250 19.91 30.41 3.54
N LYS A 251 18.72 29.86 3.70
CA LYS A 251 18.54 28.44 4.09
C LYS A 251 18.94 27.51 2.96
N ILE A 252 18.58 27.86 1.72
CA ILE A 252 18.98 27.14 0.50
C ILE A 252 20.50 27.14 0.36
N MET A 253 21.13 28.29 0.51
CA MET A 253 22.60 28.42 0.44
C MET A 253 23.31 27.58 1.49
N LEU A 254 22.77 27.53 2.71
CA LEU A 254 23.31 26.63 3.75
C LEU A 254 23.21 25.17 3.33
N ARG A 255 22.08 24.76 2.79
CA ARG A 255 21.89 23.37 2.30
C ARG A 255 22.82 23.04 1.14
N VAL A 256 22.95 23.91 0.16
CA VAL A 256 23.90 23.73 -0.96
C VAL A 256 25.33 23.62 -0.44
N SER A 257 25.72 24.47 0.51
CA SER A 257 27.06 24.38 1.14
C SER A 257 27.31 23.04 1.82
N GLN A 258 26.29 22.46 2.45
CA GLN A 258 26.37 21.11 3.05
C GLN A 258 26.52 20.03 1.99
N GLU A 259 25.72 20.07 0.94
CA GLU A 259 25.77 19.10 -0.17
C GLU A 259 27.10 19.14 -0.93
N LEU A 260 27.69 20.34 -1.07
CA LEU A 260 29.00 20.51 -1.69
C LEU A 260 30.17 20.28 -0.72
N SER A 261 29.91 19.90 0.55
CA SER A 261 30.90 19.66 1.60
C SER A 261 31.86 20.84 1.79
N LEU A 262 31.37 22.08 1.66
CA LEU A 262 32.16 23.27 1.81
C LEU A 262 32.57 23.48 3.28
N LYS A 263 33.88 23.60 3.56
CA LYS A 263 34.45 23.71 4.92
C LYS A 263 33.98 24.91 5.71
N ARG A 264 33.44 25.93 5.06
CA ARG A 264 32.81 27.13 5.68
C ARG A 264 31.48 27.38 4.96
N ALA A 265 30.39 26.97 5.61
CA ALA A 265 29.10 27.56 5.27
C ALA A 265 29.17 29.07 5.58
N ARG A 266 29.54 29.88 4.61
CA ARG A 266 29.49 31.34 4.77
C ARG A 266 28.05 31.71 5.06
N ARG A 267 27.82 32.41 6.17
CA ARG A 267 26.57 33.12 6.48
C ARG A 267 26.39 34.33 5.52
N ALA A 268 26.45 34.08 4.22
CA ALA A 268 26.13 35.07 3.23
C ALA A 268 24.62 35.30 3.29
N LYS A 269 24.16 36.44 3.74
CA LYS A 269 22.77 36.84 3.54
C LYS A 269 22.57 37.01 2.04
N ALA A 270 21.90 36.04 1.42
CA ALA A 270 21.43 36.24 0.06
C ALA A 270 20.22 37.17 0.11
N THR A 271 20.43 38.34 -0.29
CA THR A 271 19.39 39.34 -0.47
C THR A 271 19.20 39.60 -1.96
N LYS A 272 17.95 39.80 -2.36
CA LYS A 272 17.62 40.35 -3.68
C LYS A 272 18.28 41.69 -3.88
N PRO A 273 18.36 42.21 -5.10
CA PRO A 273 18.85 43.57 -5.36
C PRO A 273 18.11 44.64 -4.55
N ASP A 274 16.84 44.41 -4.19
CA ASP A 274 16.02 45.28 -3.34
C ASP A 274 16.32 45.19 -1.83
N GLY A 275 17.33 44.40 -1.43
CA GLY A 275 17.71 44.17 -0.03
C GLY A 275 16.82 43.22 0.74
N LYS A 276 15.75 42.67 0.16
CA LYS A 276 14.85 41.73 0.81
C LYS A 276 15.35 40.29 0.72
N VAL A 277 15.05 39.48 1.73
CA VAL A 277 15.31 38.06 1.71
C VAL A 277 14.28 37.38 0.80
N GLY A 278 14.74 36.86 -0.35
CA GLY A 278 13.87 36.10 -1.26
C GLY A 278 13.45 34.78 -0.63
N ARG A 279 12.22 34.35 -0.94
CA ARG A 279 11.68 33.03 -0.56
C ARG A 279 11.26 32.32 -1.82
N ILE A 280 11.67 31.06 -1.95
CA ILE A 280 11.46 30.23 -3.11
C ILE A 280 10.46 29.13 -2.73
N ASP A 281 9.56 28.81 -3.62
CA ASP A 281 8.49 27.84 -3.35
C ASP A 281 9.03 26.40 -3.21
N SER A 282 9.95 25.98 -4.08
CA SER A 282 10.56 24.66 -3.97
C SER A 282 12.03 24.68 -4.42
N PHE A 283 12.86 23.94 -3.67
CA PHE A 283 14.25 23.70 -3.99
C PHE A 283 14.58 22.23 -3.88
N MET A 284 15.21 21.65 -4.91
CA MET A 284 15.52 20.24 -5.01
C MET A 284 16.97 20.03 -5.43
N GLY A 285 17.55 18.88 -5.06
CA GLY A 285 18.87 18.53 -5.51
C GLY A 285 19.03 17.04 -5.76
N ARG A 286 19.90 16.70 -6.69
CA ARG A 286 20.27 15.32 -6.99
C ARG A 286 21.76 15.18 -7.33
N LEU A 287 22.29 13.99 -7.09
CA LEU A 287 23.57 13.57 -7.62
C LEU A 287 23.38 13.13 -9.07
N VAL A 288 24.16 13.68 -9.98
CA VAL A 288 24.15 13.28 -11.38
C VAL A 288 25.37 12.41 -11.66
N PRO A 289 25.22 11.17 -12.09
CA PRO A 289 26.32 10.30 -12.39
C PRO A 289 26.98 10.72 -13.73
N HIS A 290 28.03 11.51 -13.64
CA HIS A 290 28.81 12.00 -14.78
C HIS A 290 30.27 11.53 -14.69
N GLY A 291 30.50 10.30 -14.26
CA GLY A 291 31.85 9.75 -14.15
C GLY A 291 32.65 10.26 -12.95
N ASP A 292 32.13 11.23 -12.21
CA ASP A 292 32.63 11.63 -10.90
C ASP A 292 31.49 11.73 -9.89
N ASP A 293 31.74 11.29 -8.65
CA ASP A 293 30.76 11.24 -7.56
C ASP A 293 30.41 12.64 -7.00
N LYS A 294 30.95 13.71 -7.56
CA LYS A 294 30.83 15.08 -7.03
C LYS A 294 29.86 15.94 -7.82
N HIS A 295 29.48 15.49 -9.00
CA HIS A 295 28.57 16.28 -9.83
C HIS A 295 27.19 16.39 -9.21
N ARG A 296 26.71 17.61 -9.03
CA ARG A 296 25.41 17.92 -8.40
C ARG A 296 24.56 18.75 -9.35
N GLU A 297 23.32 18.39 -9.43
CA GLU A 297 22.31 19.18 -10.10
C GLU A 297 21.33 19.75 -9.08
N PHE A 298 21.09 21.03 -9.16
CA PHE A 298 20.14 21.74 -8.33
C PHE A 298 19.01 22.28 -9.19
N LEU A 299 17.79 22.11 -8.72
CA LEU A 299 16.58 22.63 -9.33
C LEU A 299 15.87 23.57 -8.36
N LEU A 300 15.58 24.74 -8.82
CA LEU A 300 14.87 25.78 -8.12
C LEU A 300 13.58 26.06 -8.86
N ILE A 301 12.47 26.02 -8.15
CA ILE A 301 11.14 26.16 -8.73
C ILE A 301 10.41 27.30 -8.05
N GLU A 302 9.99 28.25 -8.85
CA GLU A 302 9.03 29.28 -8.49
C GLU A 302 7.70 28.94 -9.13
N LEU A 303 6.68 28.71 -8.31
CA LEU A 303 5.34 28.38 -8.75
C LEU A 303 4.50 29.62 -8.91
N LYS A 304 3.61 29.61 -9.90
CA LYS A 304 2.58 30.63 -10.05
C LYS A 304 1.21 29.97 -10.09
N ARG A 305 0.24 30.58 -9.39
CA ARG A 305 -1.13 30.10 -9.40
C ARG A 305 -1.65 29.96 -10.84
N PRO A 306 -2.39 28.91 -11.19
CA PRO A 306 -2.79 28.63 -12.56
C PRO A 306 -3.66 29.69 -13.21
N SER A 307 -4.32 30.54 -12.40
CA SER A 307 -5.16 31.65 -12.90
C SER A 307 -4.37 32.92 -13.22
N LEU A 308 -3.06 32.97 -12.93
CA LEU A 308 -2.21 34.14 -13.21
C LEU A 308 -1.61 34.01 -14.60
N VAL A 309 -1.80 35.02 -15.43
CA VAL A 309 -1.02 35.23 -16.65
C VAL A 309 0.27 35.93 -16.23
N ILE A 310 1.42 35.26 -16.37
CA ILE A 310 2.69 35.84 -15.99
C ILE A 310 3.18 36.86 -17.06
N GLY A 311 3.85 37.87 -16.57
CA GLY A 311 4.49 38.89 -17.40
C GLY A 311 5.94 39.12 -16.99
N ARG A 312 6.49 40.23 -17.45
CA ARG A 312 7.87 40.63 -17.17
C ARG A 312 8.21 40.62 -15.69
N LYS A 313 7.31 41.05 -14.83
CA LYS A 313 7.54 41.17 -13.38
C LYS A 313 7.87 39.83 -12.73
N GLU A 314 7.17 38.78 -13.09
CA GLU A 314 7.37 37.44 -12.53
C GLU A 314 8.67 36.81 -13.07
N VAL A 315 9.04 37.13 -14.30
CA VAL A 315 10.32 36.73 -14.90
C VAL A 315 11.48 37.46 -14.22
N ASP A 316 11.39 38.77 -14.03
CA ASP A 316 12.40 39.54 -13.33
C ASP A 316 12.58 39.02 -11.87
N GLN A 317 11.51 38.61 -11.20
CA GLN A 317 11.58 37.97 -9.88
C GLN A 317 12.42 36.69 -9.89
N LEU A 318 12.25 35.83 -10.90
CA LEU A 318 13.06 34.63 -11.04
C LEU A 318 14.53 34.97 -11.34
N GLU A 319 14.78 35.94 -12.23
CA GLU A 319 16.13 36.37 -12.57
C GLU A 319 16.86 36.97 -11.34
N ASP A 320 16.15 37.64 -10.43
CA ASP A 320 16.70 38.08 -9.14
C ASP A 320 17.19 36.93 -8.28
N TYR A 321 16.45 35.82 -8.23
CA TYR A 321 16.87 34.60 -7.52
C TYR A 321 18.10 33.97 -8.17
N VAL A 322 18.11 33.87 -9.50
CA VAL A 322 19.24 33.37 -10.27
C VAL A 322 20.50 34.14 -9.95
N ASN A 323 20.41 35.47 -10.03
CA ASN A 323 21.53 36.39 -9.76
C ASN A 323 22.03 36.24 -8.31
N ALA A 324 21.14 36.19 -7.33
CA ALA A 324 21.48 36.05 -5.92
C ALA A 324 22.23 34.76 -5.60
N ILE A 325 21.87 33.65 -6.26
CA ILE A 325 22.54 32.36 -6.08
C ILE A 325 23.87 32.30 -6.83
N LEU A 326 23.88 32.74 -8.10
CA LEU A 326 25.09 32.68 -8.94
C LEU A 326 26.14 33.73 -8.54
N ALA A 327 25.78 34.71 -7.76
CA ALA A 327 26.74 35.64 -7.14
C ALA A 327 27.66 34.98 -6.10
N GLN A 328 27.40 33.71 -5.75
CA GLN A 328 28.23 32.95 -4.81
C GLN A 328 29.26 32.12 -5.59
N PRO A 329 30.56 32.43 -5.60
CA PRO A 329 31.56 31.74 -6.41
C PRO A 329 31.66 30.26 -6.09
N ASP A 330 31.44 29.90 -4.82
CA ASP A 330 31.53 28.50 -4.36
C ASP A 330 30.37 27.62 -4.90
N PHE A 331 29.30 28.20 -5.43
CA PHE A 331 28.15 27.49 -5.97
C PHE A 331 28.24 27.32 -7.50
N VAL A 332 29.13 28.03 -8.15
CA VAL A 332 29.33 27.99 -9.59
C VAL A 332 30.65 27.30 -9.88
N THR A 333 30.63 25.98 -9.83
CA THR A 333 31.78 25.14 -10.10
C THR A 333 31.56 24.25 -11.32
N THR A 334 32.59 23.61 -11.83
CA THR A 334 32.47 22.63 -12.92
C THR A 334 31.66 21.40 -12.53
N SER A 335 31.48 21.16 -11.22
CA SER A 335 30.72 20.04 -10.67
C SER A 335 29.27 20.39 -10.31
N THR A 336 28.81 21.57 -10.64
CA THR A 336 27.45 22.03 -10.32
C THR A 336 26.69 22.47 -11.56
N ASN A 337 25.48 21.95 -11.72
CA ASN A 337 24.50 22.43 -12.70
C ASN A 337 23.27 23.00 -12.00
N TRP A 338 22.83 24.15 -12.45
CA TRP A 338 21.68 24.82 -11.89
C TRP A 338 20.54 24.89 -12.93
N ASN A 339 19.36 24.46 -12.51
CA ASN A 339 18.12 24.67 -13.26
C ASN A 339 17.19 25.56 -12.45
N PHE A 340 16.63 26.54 -13.10
CA PHE A 340 15.66 27.45 -12.50
C PHE A 340 14.38 27.40 -13.30
N TYR A 341 13.28 27.03 -12.68
CA TYR A 341 11.98 26.89 -13.34
C TYR A 341 10.99 27.92 -12.78
N LEU A 342 10.35 28.67 -13.66
CA LEU A 342 9.12 29.39 -13.39
C LEU A 342 7.97 28.58 -13.97
N VAL A 343 7.12 28.03 -13.10
CA VAL A 343 6.01 27.16 -13.52
C VAL A 343 4.69 27.94 -13.49
N THR A 344 4.00 27.96 -14.61
CA THR A 344 2.76 28.71 -14.81
C THR A 344 1.78 27.97 -15.70
N SER A 345 0.55 28.48 -15.85
CA SER A 345 -0.39 27.99 -16.89
C SER A 345 -0.34 28.85 -18.14
N GLU A 346 -0.16 30.17 -17.98
CA GLU A 346 -0.27 31.14 -19.08
C GLU A 346 0.77 32.25 -18.93
N TYR A 347 1.19 32.83 -20.04
CA TYR A 347 2.11 33.98 -20.11
C TYR A 347 1.69 34.96 -21.20
N ASP A 348 2.07 36.21 -21.03
CA ASP A 348 1.79 37.25 -22.01
C ASP A 348 2.70 37.18 -23.26
N ASP A 349 2.42 38.03 -24.24
CA ASP A 349 3.17 38.03 -25.51
C ASP A 349 4.63 38.45 -25.31
N VAL A 350 4.92 39.31 -24.33
CA VAL A 350 6.30 39.74 -24.03
C VAL A 350 7.13 38.57 -23.51
N VAL A 351 6.57 37.76 -22.63
CA VAL A 351 7.23 36.53 -22.15
C VAL A 351 7.35 35.51 -23.28
N LYS A 352 6.28 35.34 -24.07
CA LYS A 352 6.26 34.42 -25.21
C LYS A 352 7.38 34.72 -26.20
N GLU A 353 7.61 35.97 -26.57
CA GLU A 353 8.67 36.37 -27.46
C GLU A 353 10.07 36.03 -26.90
N ARG A 354 10.28 36.19 -25.60
CA ARG A 354 11.56 35.86 -24.93
C ARG A 354 11.89 34.39 -24.91
N ILE A 355 10.89 33.49 -24.86
CA ILE A 355 11.07 32.04 -24.70
C ILE A 355 10.84 31.26 -25.99
N THR A 356 10.43 31.93 -27.09
CA THR A 356 10.26 31.32 -28.40
C THR A 356 11.35 31.84 -29.33
N GLN A 357 12.53 31.23 -29.28
CA GLN A 357 13.68 31.61 -30.10
C GLN A 357 14.03 30.51 -31.08
N GLU A 358 14.45 30.87 -32.28
CA GLU A 358 14.95 29.90 -33.27
C GLU A 358 16.14 29.11 -32.71
N ASN A 359 16.16 27.82 -33.01
CA ASN A 359 17.21 26.86 -32.60
C ASN A 359 17.35 26.66 -31.09
N ARG A 360 16.33 27.02 -30.29
CA ARG A 360 16.28 26.75 -28.86
C ARG A 360 15.01 26.01 -28.49
N PRO A 361 15.07 25.13 -27.48
CA PRO A 361 13.84 24.51 -26.94
C PRO A 361 12.86 25.57 -26.45
N ALA A 362 11.59 25.40 -26.75
CA ALA A 362 10.54 26.29 -26.24
C ALA A 362 10.58 26.37 -24.70
N GLY A 363 10.38 27.55 -24.16
CA GLY A 363 10.45 27.79 -22.70
C GLY A 363 11.84 28.07 -22.16
N LEU A 364 12.92 27.88 -22.92
CA LEU A 364 14.28 28.15 -22.47
C LEU A 364 14.60 29.65 -22.56
N LEU A 365 14.70 30.30 -21.40
CA LEU A 365 14.99 31.74 -21.31
C LEU A 365 16.51 32.00 -21.32
N ILE A 366 17.27 31.27 -20.51
CA ILE A 366 18.73 31.41 -20.40
C ILE A 366 19.36 30.02 -20.52
N ASP A 367 20.41 29.90 -21.37
CA ASP A 367 21.22 28.73 -21.53
C ASP A 367 22.71 29.06 -21.37
N LYS A 368 23.27 28.63 -20.27
CA LYS A 368 24.71 28.80 -19.95
C LYS A 368 25.28 27.43 -19.53
N PRO A 369 26.59 27.24 -19.62
CA PRO A 369 27.21 25.94 -19.34
C PRO A 369 26.87 25.36 -17.95
N ASN A 370 26.70 26.22 -16.94
CA ASN A 370 26.47 25.81 -15.57
C ASN A 370 25.07 26.13 -15.03
N HIS A 371 24.23 26.80 -15.81
CA HIS A 371 22.86 27.08 -15.43
C HIS A 371 21.91 27.26 -16.61
N LYS A 372 20.66 26.88 -16.39
CA LYS A 372 19.55 27.09 -17.33
C LYS A 372 18.37 27.70 -16.61
N VAL A 373 17.68 28.62 -17.26
CA VAL A 373 16.45 29.23 -16.76
C VAL A 373 15.33 28.89 -17.72
N TRP A 374 14.25 28.34 -17.18
CA TRP A 374 13.11 27.88 -17.96
C TRP A 374 11.83 28.52 -17.46
N ILE A 375 10.97 28.87 -18.38
CA ILE A 375 9.55 29.11 -18.11
C ILE A 375 8.81 27.88 -18.63
N LYS A 376 8.23 27.11 -17.72
CA LYS A 376 7.54 25.85 -18.01
C LYS A 376 6.05 26.02 -17.75
N SER A 377 5.24 25.55 -18.70
CA SER A 377 3.81 25.43 -18.44
C SER A 377 3.51 24.16 -17.63
N TRP A 378 2.44 24.19 -16.84
CA TRP A 378 1.95 22.98 -16.17
C TRP A 378 1.65 21.87 -17.19
N ALA A 379 1.15 22.22 -18.39
CA ALA A 379 0.89 21.27 -19.45
C ALA A 379 2.18 20.55 -19.90
N GLU A 380 3.32 21.24 -19.97
CA GLU A 380 4.61 20.61 -20.28
C GLU A 380 5.08 19.70 -19.15
N ILE A 381 4.99 20.14 -17.89
CA ILE A 381 5.36 19.33 -16.72
C ILE A 381 4.54 18.04 -16.68
N PHE A 382 3.21 18.13 -16.88
CA PHE A 382 2.35 16.95 -16.87
C PHE A 382 2.61 16.02 -18.06
N ARG A 383 2.84 16.55 -19.26
CA ARG A 383 3.19 15.74 -20.44
C ARG A 383 4.50 14.98 -20.23
N ASP A 384 5.51 15.63 -19.65
CA ASP A 384 6.79 15.00 -19.35
C ASP A 384 6.61 13.90 -18.27
N ALA A 385 5.78 14.15 -17.26
CA ALA A 385 5.44 13.17 -16.22
C ALA A 385 4.63 11.99 -16.78
N ASP A 386 3.61 12.26 -17.62
CA ASP A 386 2.84 11.22 -18.33
C ASP A 386 3.78 10.35 -19.18
N GLY A 387 4.69 10.97 -19.94
CA GLY A 387 5.65 10.25 -20.77
C GLY A 387 6.52 9.28 -19.99
N ARG A 388 6.97 9.67 -18.79
CA ARG A 388 7.74 8.79 -17.90
C ARG A 388 6.90 7.68 -17.28
N LEU A 389 5.63 7.94 -16.95
CA LEU A 389 4.74 6.96 -16.33
C LEU A 389 4.07 6.03 -17.34
N LYS A 390 3.95 6.44 -18.61
CA LYS A 390 3.16 5.75 -19.64
C LYS A 390 3.51 4.28 -19.77
N PHE A 391 4.81 3.95 -19.80
CA PHE A 391 5.24 2.55 -19.92
C PHE A 391 4.67 1.67 -18.80
N VAL A 392 4.67 2.17 -17.55
CA VAL A 392 4.19 1.40 -16.40
C VAL A 392 2.67 1.46 -16.31
N GLN A 393 2.06 2.58 -16.66
CA GLN A 393 0.61 2.76 -16.69
C GLN A 393 -0.05 1.79 -17.66
N ASP A 394 0.50 1.66 -18.87
CA ASP A 394 0.03 0.72 -19.90
C ASP A 394 0.11 -0.75 -19.42
N GLN A 395 1.10 -1.09 -18.59
CA GLN A 395 1.25 -2.42 -18.01
C GLN A 395 0.30 -2.67 -16.84
N LEU A 396 0.14 -1.70 -15.95
CA LEU A 396 -0.68 -1.83 -14.75
C LEU A 396 -2.17 -1.64 -15.03
N ARG A 397 -2.53 -0.97 -16.14
CA ARG A 397 -3.93 -0.66 -16.53
C ARG A 397 -4.73 -0.02 -15.38
N ILE A 398 -4.09 0.91 -14.68
CA ILE A 398 -4.72 1.63 -13.58
C ILE A 398 -5.67 2.67 -14.17
N GLU A 399 -6.93 2.55 -13.82
CA GLU A 399 -7.97 3.54 -14.10
C GLU A 399 -8.25 4.33 -12.82
N VAL A 400 -8.23 5.66 -12.93
CA VAL A 400 -8.54 6.55 -11.82
C VAL A 400 -9.95 7.08 -12.00
N SER A 401 -10.83 6.84 -11.03
CA SER A 401 -12.22 7.31 -11.11
C SER A 401 -12.33 8.80 -10.75
N THR A 402 -13.32 9.48 -11.31
CA THR A 402 -13.62 10.88 -10.96
C THR A 402 -13.89 11.05 -9.46
N GLU A 403 -14.54 10.06 -8.84
CA GLU A 403 -14.83 10.06 -7.41
C GLU A 403 -13.53 10.02 -6.57
N GLU A 404 -12.57 9.19 -6.95
CA GLU A 404 -11.26 9.09 -6.31
C GLU A 404 -10.49 10.42 -6.40
N ILE A 405 -10.49 11.07 -7.57
CA ILE A 405 -9.89 12.38 -7.76
C ILE A 405 -10.53 13.41 -6.83
N GLN A 406 -11.87 13.51 -6.79
CA GLN A 406 -12.57 14.47 -5.95
C GLN A 406 -12.33 14.23 -4.45
N ASN A 407 -12.32 12.98 -4.01
CA ASN A 407 -12.01 12.60 -2.63
C ASN A 407 -10.58 13.04 -2.26
N ARG A 408 -9.63 12.80 -3.14
CA ARG A 408 -8.23 13.19 -2.90
C ARG A 408 -8.03 14.71 -2.85
N ILE A 409 -8.72 15.46 -3.71
CA ILE A 409 -8.74 16.94 -3.65
C ILE A 409 -9.32 17.43 -2.31
N ALA A 410 -10.40 16.81 -1.84
CA ALA A 410 -11.00 17.17 -0.55
C ALA A 410 -10.04 16.89 0.63
N GLU A 411 -9.35 15.73 0.63
CA GLU A 411 -8.34 15.39 1.64
C GLU A 411 -7.18 16.40 1.65
N LEU A 412 -6.66 16.76 0.48
CA LEU A 412 -5.59 17.76 0.36
C LEU A 412 -6.01 19.11 0.93
N LYS A 413 -7.19 19.60 0.58
CA LYS A 413 -7.72 20.87 1.13
C LYS A 413 -7.92 20.80 2.64
N ALA A 414 -8.40 19.68 3.17
CA ALA A 414 -8.57 19.48 4.61
C ALA A 414 -7.22 19.46 5.36
N SER A 415 -6.19 18.86 4.77
CA SER A 415 -4.84 18.81 5.36
C SER A 415 -4.19 20.20 5.41
N VAL A 416 -4.38 21.01 4.37
CA VAL A 416 -3.89 22.38 4.31
C VAL A 416 -4.57 23.24 5.38
N LEU A 417 -5.89 23.16 5.52
CA LEU A 417 -6.63 23.89 6.54
C LEU A 417 -6.17 23.52 7.96
N LYS A 418 -5.88 22.25 8.23
CA LYS A 418 -5.31 21.81 9.52
C LYS A 418 -3.93 22.41 9.76
N SER A 419 -3.06 22.44 8.76
CA SER A 419 -1.72 23.00 8.89
C SER A 419 -1.75 24.54 9.07
N GLU A 420 -2.63 25.25 8.38
CA GLU A 420 -2.86 26.69 8.58
C GLU A 420 -3.36 26.99 10.01
N ALA A 421 -4.29 26.17 10.54
CA ALA A 421 -4.82 26.31 11.90
C ALA A 421 -3.74 26.09 12.97
N LEU A 422 -2.87 25.08 12.80
CA LEU A 422 -1.74 24.82 13.69
C LEU A 422 -0.72 25.98 13.68
N ASN A 423 -0.39 26.50 12.49
CA ASN A 423 0.52 27.64 12.36
C ASN A 423 -0.04 28.96 12.94
N LEU A 424 -1.36 29.12 12.97
CA LEU A 424 -2.01 30.25 13.62
C LEU A 424 -2.02 30.08 15.14
N GLY A 425 -2.18 28.86 15.66
CA GLY A 425 -2.07 28.54 17.08
C GLY A 425 -0.68 28.82 17.65
N ASP A 426 0.37 28.43 16.95
CA ASP A 426 1.77 28.72 17.33
C ASP A 426 2.12 30.22 17.33
N LYS A 427 1.54 30.99 16.40
CA LYS A 427 1.71 32.44 16.36
C LYS A 427 0.93 33.18 17.45
N ALA A 428 -0.13 32.56 17.97
CA ALA A 428 -0.94 33.10 19.05
C ALA A 428 -0.43 32.74 20.47
N GLY A 429 0.66 31.96 20.56
CA GLY A 429 1.26 31.56 21.84
C GLY A 429 0.39 30.59 22.67
N ILE A 430 -0.57 29.91 22.06
CA ILE A 430 -1.41 28.89 22.71
C ILE A 430 -0.73 27.54 22.53
N ALA A 431 -0.21 26.97 23.63
CA ALA A 431 0.38 25.64 23.64
C ALA A 431 -0.64 24.56 23.20
N PRO A 432 -0.25 23.50 22.47
CA PRO A 432 -1.17 22.49 21.92
C PRO A 432 -1.97 21.68 22.93
N ASP A 433 -1.71 21.77 24.23
CA ASP A 433 -2.29 20.93 25.29
C ASP A 433 -3.61 21.45 25.90
N GLN A 434 -4.21 22.52 25.37
CA GLN A 434 -5.43 23.09 25.99
C GLN A 434 -6.75 22.84 25.24
N VAL A 435 -6.75 22.14 24.14
CA VAL A 435 -7.99 21.93 23.36
C VAL A 435 -8.74 20.64 23.76
N ASP A 436 -8.13 19.72 24.50
CA ASP A 436 -8.75 18.41 24.84
C ASP A 436 -9.09 18.20 26.33
N MET A 437 -8.95 19.23 27.20
CA MET A 437 -9.20 19.10 28.64
C MET A 437 -10.53 19.72 29.14
N ALA A 438 -11.51 19.92 28.27
CA ALA A 438 -12.82 20.47 28.68
C ALA A 438 -13.90 19.39 28.98
N LYS A 439 -13.57 18.10 28.96
CA LYS A 439 -14.52 17.03 29.37
C LYS A 439 -13.79 15.88 30.05
N GLU A 440 -13.39 16.05 31.31
CA GLU A 440 -13.40 14.98 32.32
C GLU A 440 -12.92 15.50 33.67
N LYS A 441 -13.87 15.85 34.52
CA LYS A 441 -13.66 16.07 36.00
C LYS A 441 -13.47 14.69 36.62
N ARG A 442 -12.25 14.36 37.06
CA ARG A 442 -11.99 13.27 38.01
C ARG A 442 -11.75 13.81 39.44
N PRO A 443 -12.19 13.11 40.49
CA PRO A 443 -12.18 13.62 41.84
C PRO A 443 -10.78 13.55 42.48
N LYS A 444 -10.52 14.51 43.38
CA LYS A 444 -9.31 14.65 44.18
C LYS A 444 -9.06 13.42 45.06
N LYS A 445 -7.87 12.83 45.00
CA LYS A 445 -7.33 11.93 46.02
C LYS A 445 -6.43 12.70 46.98
N THR A 446 -6.82 12.60 48.24
CA THR A 446 -6.20 13.12 49.46
C THR A 446 -4.76 12.65 49.66
N ALA A 447 -3.96 13.54 50.19
CA ALA A 447 -2.57 13.34 50.59
C ALA A 447 -2.41 12.27 51.67
N ARG A 448 -1.33 11.46 51.59
CA ARG A 448 -0.78 10.72 52.75
C ARG A 448 0.73 10.94 52.83
N ARG A 449 1.07 11.25 54.10
CA ARG A 449 2.32 11.68 54.68
C ARG A 449 3.53 10.77 54.39
N GLN A 450 4.67 11.45 54.38
CA GLN A 450 6.04 10.95 54.47
C GLN A 450 6.28 10.06 55.71
N PHE A 451 7.13 9.04 55.56
CA PHE A 451 7.97 8.49 56.62
C PHE A 451 9.38 8.30 56.04
N GLN A 452 10.39 8.86 56.74
CA GLN A 452 11.80 8.60 56.52
C GLN A 452 12.27 7.48 57.45
N PRO A 453 13.36 6.81 57.14
CA PRO A 453 13.91 5.66 57.86
C PRO A 453 14.95 6.07 58.91
N VAL A 454 15.09 5.20 59.85
CA VAL A 454 16.32 5.00 60.67
C VAL A 454 17.06 3.83 60.06
#